data_f6ac0c510c5d75bd2f8774d865208d1b
#
_entry.id   f6ac0c510c5d75bd2f8774d865208d1b
#
_cell.length_a   1.000
_cell.length_b   1.000
_cell.length_c   1.000
_cell.angle_alpha   90.00
_cell.angle_beta   90.00
_cell.angle_gamma   90.00
#
_symmetry.space_group_name_H-M   'P 1'
#
loop_
_entity.id
_entity.type
_entity.pdbx_description
1 polymer ?
#
loop_
_entity_poly.entity_id
_entity_poly.type
_entity_poly.pdbx_seq_one_letter_code
_entity_poly.pdbx_strand_id
1 'polypeptide(L)' 'TKHVLDELEKELKKHGSSMEKVLKVNVYLHDLADYKAMNAAYRGRFGGMPPVRTTVATYGGVPGDSLVEIDCIASLD' A
#
# COMPACT_ATOMS: atom_id res chain seq x y z
N THR A 1 -5.71 6.75 -2.26
CA THR A 1 -5.19 5.53 -1.56
C THR A 1 -6.02 4.30 -1.90
N LYS A 2 -7.35 4.42 -1.86
CA LYS A 2 -8.22 3.30 -2.20
C LYS A 2 -7.92 2.76 -3.60
N HIS A 3 -7.77 3.66 -4.58
CA HIS A 3 -7.47 3.27 -5.96
C HIS A 3 -6.13 2.54 -6.06
N VAL A 4 -5.11 3.02 -5.37
CA VAL A 4 -3.79 2.39 -5.36
C VAL A 4 -3.85 1.00 -4.75
N LEU A 5 -4.59 0.84 -3.65
CA LEU A 5 -4.78 -0.45 -3.01
C LEU A 5 -5.58 -1.42 -3.89
N ASP A 6 -6.60 -0.93 -4.59
CA ASP A 6 -7.36 -1.74 -5.53
C ASP A 6 -6.49 -2.26 -6.68
N GLU A 7 -5.62 -1.41 -7.21
CA GLU A 7 -4.69 -1.80 -8.28
C GLU A 7 -3.66 -2.80 -7.77
N LEU A 8 -3.15 -2.60 -6.55
CA LEU A 8 -2.22 -3.54 -5.92
C LEU A 8 -2.86 -4.92 -5.77
N GLU A 9 -4.10 -4.96 -5.31
CA GLU A 9 -4.83 -6.22 -5.15
C GLU A 9 -5.00 -6.94 -6.49
N LYS A 10 -5.34 -6.21 -7.55
CA LYS A 10 -5.46 -6.76 -8.91
C LYS A 10 -4.14 -7.40 -9.37
N GLU A 11 -3.03 -6.70 -9.16
CA GLU A 11 -1.73 -7.23 -9.56
C GLU A 11 -1.36 -8.49 -8.78
N LEU A 12 -1.62 -8.52 -7.48
CA LEU A 12 -1.35 -9.70 -6.67
C LEU A 12 -2.16 -10.90 -7.14
N LYS A 13 -3.44 -10.72 -7.39
CA LYS A 13 -4.32 -11.80 -7.86
C LYS A 13 -3.90 -12.30 -9.25
N LYS A 14 -3.50 -11.39 -10.12
CA LYS A 14 -3.02 -11.72 -11.46
C LYS A 14 -1.81 -12.64 -11.43
N HIS A 15 -0.96 -12.51 -10.41
CA HIS A 15 0.27 -13.29 -10.27
C HIS A 15 0.16 -14.44 -9.27
N GLY A 16 -1.06 -14.81 -8.87
CA GLY A 16 -1.29 -15.95 -8.00
C GLY A 16 -1.15 -15.70 -6.51
N SER A 17 -1.13 -14.44 -6.10
CA SER A 17 -1.06 -14.07 -4.69
C SER A 17 -2.36 -13.40 -4.24
N SER A 18 -2.35 -12.76 -3.09
CA SER A 18 -3.51 -12.03 -2.54
C SER A 18 -3.06 -11.03 -1.48
N MET A 19 -3.95 -10.15 -1.08
CA MET A 19 -3.67 -9.19 -0.01
C MET A 19 -3.30 -9.87 1.31
N GLU A 20 -3.88 -11.01 1.60
CA GLU A 20 -3.59 -11.76 2.84
C GLU A 20 -2.22 -12.41 2.84
N LYS A 21 -1.59 -12.56 1.68
CA LYS A 21 -0.26 -13.16 1.54
C LYS A 21 0.86 -12.13 1.54
N VAL A 22 0.53 -10.85 1.71
CA VAL A 22 1.51 -9.77 1.75
C VAL A 22 2.30 -9.84 3.06
N LEU A 23 3.62 -9.81 2.96
CA LEU A 23 4.54 -9.90 4.09
C LEU A 23 5.04 -8.54 4.55
N LYS A 24 5.23 -7.62 3.62
CA LYS A 24 5.76 -6.29 3.90
C LYS A 24 5.19 -5.28 2.91
N VAL A 25 4.86 -4.09 3.43
CA VAL A 25 4.35 -2.97 2.63
C VAL A 25 5.20 -1.74 2.87
N ASN A 26 5.54 -1.03 1.81
CA ASN A 26 6.14 0.30 1.90
C ASN A 26 5.14 1.31 1.33
N VAL A 27 4.89 2.37 2.09
CA VAL A 27 3.97 3.43 1.70
C VAL A 27 4.75 4.73 1.60
N TYR A 28 4.66 5.39 0.45
CA TYR A 28 5.31 6.68 0.19
C TYR A 28 4.23 7.73 0.01
N LEU A 29 4.22 8.74 0.88
CA LEU A 29 3.24 9.82 0.84
C LEU A 29 3.85 11.08 0.24
N HIS A 30 3.05 11.84 -0.50
CA HIS A 30 3.45 13.16 -0.97
C HIS A 30 3.67 14.10 0.23
N ASP A 31 2.83 14.00 1.25
CA ASP A 31 2.89 14.82 2.45
C ASP A 31 2.39 13.98 3.64
N LEU A 32 3.03 14.12 4.81
CA LEU A 32 2.59 13.44 6.02
C LEU A 32 1.20 13.87 6.48
N ALA A 33 0.71 15.03 6.02
CA ALA A 33 -0.67 15.44 6.29
C ALA A 33 -1.69 14.45 5.72
N ASP A 34 -1.31 13.63 4.75
CA ASP A 34 -2.18 12.62 4.14
C ASP A 34 -2.22 11.31 4.92
N TYR A 35 -1.49 11.22 6.03
CA TYR A 35 -1.30 9.98 6.78
C TYR A 35 -2.62 9.40 7.31
N LYS A 36 -3.48 10.24 7.90
CA LYS A 36 -4.76 9.80 8.46
C LYS A 36 -5.70 9.25 7.38
N ALA A 37 -5.80 9.95 6.26
CA ALA A 37 -6.66 9.54 5.16
C ALA A 37 -6.14 8.23 4.55
N MET A 38 -4.83 8.08 4.43
CA MET A 38 -4.20 6.86 3.94
C MET A 38 -4.50 5.69 4.88
N ASN A 39 -4.33 5.89 6.20
CA ASN A 39 -4.61 4.84 7.17
C ASN A 39 -6.07 4.41 7.16
N ALA A 40 -7.01 5.34 7.00
CA ALA A 40 -8.43 5.02 6.94
C ALA A 40 -8.75 4.11 5.74
N ALA A 41 -8.14 4.40 4.58
CA ALA A 41 -8.34 3.59 3.37
C ALA A 41 -7.59 2.25 3.46
N TYR A 42 -6.46 2.22 4.16
CA TYR A 42 -5.59 1.05 4.30
C TYR A 42 -6.17 0.00 5.26
N ARG A 43 -6.89 0.46 6.28
CA ARG A 43 -7.35 -0.41 7.37
C ARG A 43 -8.19 -1.56 6.84
N GLY A 44 -7.86 -2.79 7.28
CA GLY A 44 -8.60 -3.99 6.94
C GLY A 44 -8.34 -4.55 5.54
N ARG A 45 -7.50 -3.88 4.73
CA ARG A 45 -7.25 -4.33 3.35
C ARG A 45 -6.39 -5.59 3.28
N PHE A 46 -5.62 -5.90 4.32
CA PHE A 46 -4.67 -7.01 4.31
C PHE A 46 -5.09 -8.19 5.21
N GLY A 47 -6.35 -8.26 5.59
CA GLY A 47 -6.88 -9.35 6.38
C GLY A 47 -6.67 -9.19 7.89
N GLY A 48 -6.80 -10.30 8.63
CA GLY A 48 -6.74 -10.29 10.09
C GLY A 48 -5.32 -10.21 10.67
N MET A 49 -4.30 -10.49 9.85
CA MET A 49 -2.90 -10.39 10.27
C MET A 49 -2.18 -9.43 9.31
N PRO A 50 -2.24 -8.12 9.59
CA PRO A 50 -1.66 -7.15 8.69
C PRO A 50 -0.13 -7.30 8.58
N PRO A 51 0.44 -7.00 7.39
CA PRO A 51 1.89 -7.11 7.18
C PRO A 51 2.64 -5.99 7.90
N VAL A 52 3.96 -6.17 7.99
CA VAL A 52 4.85 -5.10 8.43
C VAL A 52 4.75 -3.96 7.43
N ARG A 53 4.71 -2.72 7.94
CA ARG A 53 4.58 -1.53 7.10
C ARG A 53 5.58 -0.46 7.48
N THR A 54 6.17 0.18 6.45
CA THR A 54 6.93 1.42 6.59
C THR A 54 6.18 2.51 5.85
N THR A 55 5.97 3.64 6.49
CA THR A 55 5.31 4.79 5.89
C THR A 55 6.21 6.01 6.02
N VAL A 56 6.53 6.66 4.89
CA VAL A 56 7.37 7.84 4.85
C VAL A 56 6.78 8.89 3.90
N ALA A 57 7.13 10.15 4.14
CA ALA A 57 6.85 11.21 3.17
C ALA A 57 8.13 11.43 2.35
N THR A 58 7.99 11.61 1.04
CA THR A 58 9.13 11.80 0.16
C THR A 58 9.45 13.27 0.02
N TYR A 59 10.74 13.60 0.01
CA TYR A 59 11.18 14.96 -0.29
C TYR A 59 10.88 15.25 -1.76
N GLY A 60 10.20 16.36 -2.03
CA GLY A 60 9.80 16.71 -3.38
C GLY A 60 8.55 16.00 -3.91
N GLY A 61 7.93 15.13 -3.10
CA GLY A 61 6.69 14.45 -3.44
C GLY A 61 6.86 13.13 -4.14
N VAL A 62 5.74 12.53 -4.54
CA VAL A 62 5.69 11.25 -5.24
C VAL A 62 5.63 11.53 -6.75
N PRO A 63 6.41 10.80 -7.58
CA PRO A 63 6.39 11.01 -9.03
C PRO A 63 4.99 10.84 -9.64
N GLY A 64 4.73 11.54 -10.75
CA GLY A 64 3.47 11.41 -11.48
C GLY A 64 2.31 12.14 -10.84
N ASP A 65 2.58 13.13 -10.00
CA ASP A 65 1.56 13.93 -9.29
C ASP A 65 0.62 13.11 -8.41
N SER A 66 1.02 11.89 -8.07
CA SER A 66 0.28 11.05 -7.12
C SER A 66 0.46 11.56 -5.70
N LEU A 67 -0.56 11.37 -4.86
CA LEU A 67 -0.47 11.67 -3.43
C LEU A 67 0.09 10.51 -2.63
N VAL A 68 0.07 9.29 -3.19
CA VAL A 68 0.55 8.08 -2.51
C VAL A 68 1.10 7.09 -3.52
N GLU A 69 2.13 6.37 -3.10
CA GLU A 69 2.66 5.23 -3.83
C GLU A 69 2.86 4.09 -2.84
N ILE A 70 2.49 2.87 -3.22
CA ILE A 70 2.58 1.70 -2.35
C ILE A 70 3.25 0.56 -3.12
N ASP A 71 4.23 -0.09 -2.49
CA ASP A 71 4.76 -1.35 -2.98
C ASP A 71 4.72 -2.40 -1.88
N CYS A 72 4.87 -3.66 -2.26
CA CYS A 72 4.84 -4.74 -1.29
C CYS A 72 5.63 -5.95 -1.73
N ILE A 73 5.89 -6.84 -0.78
CA ILE A 73 6.45 -8.16 -1.00
C ILE A 73 5.39 -9.16 -0.52
N ALA A 74 5.03 -10.10 -1.36
CA ALA A 74 3.99 -11.09 -1.05
C ALA A 74 4.47 -12.51 -1.34
N SER A 75 3.91 -13.46 -0.59
CA SER A 75 4.16 -14.88 -0.78
C SER A 75 3.27 -15.41 -1.91
N LEU A 76 3.75 -16.45 -2.60
CA LEU A 76 2.96 -17.18 -3.59
C LEU A 76 2.30 -18.44 -3.01
N ASP A 77 2.63 -18.77 -1.78
CA ASP A 77 2.13 -19.97 -1.13
C ASP A 77 0.66 -19.88 -0.73
#